data_85884b6d00616c374841a06a4b84a923
#
_entry.id   85884b6d00616c374841a06a4b84a923
#
_cell.length_a   1.000
_cell.length_b   1.000
_cell.length_c   1.000
_cell.angle_alpha   90.00
_cell.angle_beta   90.00
_cell.angle_gamma   90.00
#
_symmetry.space_group_name_H-M   'P 1'
#
loop_
_entity.id
_entity.type
_entity.pdbx_description
1 polymer ?
#
loop_
_entity_poly.entity_id
_entity_poly.type
_entity_poly.pdbx_seq_one_letter_code
_entity_poly.pdbx_strand_id
1 'polypeptide(L)'
;MSYGGWDMHGGGKGFRVDDGLATLLPAVDKAASAFIEDIKQRGLSDKVLLVITGEFGRTPRINKNGGRDHWGNLCTLAFSGGGLKMGQVVGRSDRTGSRPASQPISSSQVLSTIMHSLFDLGQLRIQADLPKDLEQIVVNQQPIPELF
;
A
#
# COMPACT_ATOMS: atom_id res chain seq x y z
N MET A 1 -7.05 -6.63 14.84
CA MET A 1 -8.37 -7.17 14.45
C MET A 1 -8.23 -7.71 13.04
N SER A 2 -8.44 -8.99 12.81
CA SER A 2 -8.35 -9.57 11.46
C SER A 2 -9.76 -9.57 10.85
N TYR A 3 -9.90 -8.99 9.67
CA TYR A 3 -11.17 -8.95 8.96
C TYR A 3 -10.98 -9.67 7.62
N GLY A 4 -11.55 -10.88 7.50
CA GLY A 4 -11.50 -11.67 6.26
C GLY A 4 -12.56 -11.20 5.24
N GLY A 5 -12.52 -11.79 4.03
CA GLY A 5 -13.57 -11.57 3.02
C GLY A 5 -13.20 -10.60 1.89
N TRP A 6 -11.98 -10.07 1.86
CA TRP A 6 -11.48 -9.20 0.78
C TRP A 6 -11.25 -9.91 -0.55
N ASP A 7 -11.24 -11.24 -0.55
CA ASP A 7 -11.06 -12.05 -1.75
C ASP A 7 -12.38 -12.25 -2.50
N MET A 8 -12.83 -11.20 -3.19
CA MET A 8 -14.18 -11.04 -3.75
C MET A 8 -14.28 -11.62 -5.16
N HIS A 9 -14.23 -12.93 -5.29
CA HIS A 9 -14.38 -13.63 -6.57
C HIS A 9 -15.83 -13.78 -7.04
N GLY A 10 -16.79 -13.58 -6.14
CA GLY A 10 -18.22 -13.82 -6.40
C GLY A 10 -18.61 -15.29 -6.50
N GLY A 11 -19.91 -15.56 -6.66
CA GLY A 11 -20.45 -16.91 -6.65
C GLY A 11 -20.25 -17.62 -5.30
N GLY A 12 -20.07 -18.92 -5.28
CA GLY A 12 -19.78 -19.68 -4.06
C GLY A 12 -18.36 -19.51 -3.49
N LYS A 13 -17.56 -18.61 -4.05
CA LYS A 13 -16.17 -18.36 -3.67
C LYS A 13 -15.97 -16.98 -3.02
N GLY A 14 -16.91 -16.53 -2.22
CA GLY A 14 -16.82 -15.26 -1.52
C GLY A 14 -17.81 -14.20 -2.01
N PHE A 15 -17.66 -12.97 -1.53
CA PHE A 15 -18.54 -11.88 -1.89
C PHE A 15 -18.47 -11.52 -3.37
N ARG A 16 -19.59 -11.01 -3.91
CA ARG A 16 -19.56 -10.14 -5.08
C ARG A 16 -18.82 -8.85 -4.70
N VAL A 17 -18.25 -8.17 -5.69
CA VAL A 17 -17.42 -6.99 -5.41
C VAL A 17 -18.23 -5.85 -4.78
N ASP A 18 -19.46 -5.64 -5.24
CA ASP A 18 -20.38 -4.63 -4.72
C ASP A 18 -20.81 -4.91 -3.27
N ASP A 19 -21.26 -6.14 -2.99
CA ASP A 19 -21.69 -6.57 -1.65
C ASP A 19 -20.52 -6.56 -0.64
N GLY A 20 -19.36 -7.05 -1.08
CA GLY A 20 -18.17 -7.11 -0.25
C GLY A 20 -17.65 -5.72 0.10
N LEU A 21 -17.56 -4.82 -0.88
CA LEU A 21 -17.14 -3.44 -0.62
C LEU A 21 -18.13 -2.70 0.28
N ALA A 22 -19.45 -2.85 0.05
CA ALA A 22 -20.47 -2.24 0.89
C ALA A 22 -20.39 -2.74 2.36
N THR A 23 -19.98 -4.00 2.55
CA THR A 23 -19.86 -4.60 3.88
C THR A 23 -18.56 -4.22 4.60
N LEU A 24 -17.43 -4.26 3.88
CA LEU A 24 -16.09 -4.17 4.50
C LEU A 24 -15.51 -2.76 4.49
N LEU A 25 -15.76 -1.98 3.44
CA LEU A 25 -15.14 -0.67 3.27
C LEU A 25 -15.50 0.35 4.37
N PRO A 26 -16.76 0.44 4.84
CA PRO A 26 -17.08 1.41 5.89
C PRO A 26 -16.30 1.23 7.20
N ALA A 27 -15.97 -0.01 7.55
CA ALA A 27 -15.16 -0.27 8.74
C ALA A 27 -13.70 0.16 8.55
N VAL A 28 -13.13 -0.07 7.38
CA VAL A 28 -11.76 0.36 7.04
C VAL A 28 -11.67 1.88 6.94
N ASP A 29 -12.62 2.50 6.27
CA ASP A 29 -12.69 3.96 6.13
C ASP A 29 -12.74 4.65 7.51
N LYS A 30 -13.66 4.19 8.38
CA LYS A 30 -13.77 4.70 9.74
C LYS A 30 -12.50 4.47 10.58
N ALA A 31 -11.89 3.30 10.47
CA ALA A 31 -10.67 3.00 11.21
C ALA A 31 -9.47 3.82 10.72
N ALA A 32 -9.30 3.92 9.40
CA ALA A 32 -8.21 4.68 8.81
C ALA A 32 -8.34 6.18 9.09
N SER A 33 -9.53 6.76 8.91
CA SER A 33 -9.78 8.18 9.17
C SER A 33 -9.57 8.53 10.65
N ALA A 34 -10.14 7.74 11.57
CA ALA A 34 -9.96 7.95 13.01
C ALA A 34 -8.48 7.83 13.43
N PHE A 35 -7.74 6.86 12.87
CA PHE A 35 -6.32 6.70 13.13
C PHE A 35 -5.51 7.91 12.65
N ILE A 36 -5.76 8.38 11.41
CA ILE A 36 -5.06 9.53 10.84
C ILE A 36 -5.33 10.81 11.65
N GLU A 37 -6.60 11.02 12.05
CA GLU A 37 -6.98 12.16 12.88
C GLU A 37 -6.32 12.12 14.26
N ASP A 38 -6.33 10.98 14.95
CA ASP A 38 -5.71 10.80 16.26
C ASP A 38 -4.19 11.06 16.20
N ILE A 39 -3.50 10.49 15.23
CA ILE A 39 -2.06 10.71 15.02
C ILE A 39 -1.77 12.18 14.78
N LYS A 40 -2.57 12.87 13.96
CA LYS A 40 -2.44 14.30 13.70
C LYS A 40 -2.67 15.14 14.97
N GLN A 41 -3.71 14.86 15.73
CA GLN A 41 -4.02 15.58 16.97
C GLN A 41 -2.92 15.42 18.03
N ARG A 42 -2.25 14.27 18.05
CA ARG A 42 -1.12 13.98 18.94
C ARG A 42 0.22 14.55 18.46
N GLY A 43 0.30 15.15 17.28
CA GLY A 43 1.55 15.61 16.69
C GLY A 43 2.52 14.48 16.31
N LEU A 44 1.99 13.32 15.95
CA LEU A 44 2.78 12.12 15.64
C LEU A 44 2.86 11.82 14.14
N SER A 45 2.36 12.70 13.28
CA SER A 45 2.31 12.47 11.82
C SER A 45 3.68 12.19 11.19
N ASP A 46 4.76 12.75 11.75
CA ASP A 46 6.12 12.51 11.25
C ASP A 46 6.78 11.26 11.87
N LYS A 47 6.17 10.68 12.89
CA LYS A 47 6.73 9.55 13.66
C LYS A 47 6.02 8.23 13.42
N VAL A 48 4.80 8.28 12.90
CA VAL A 48 3.97 7.09 12.66
C VAL A 48 3.60 7.03 11.19
N LEU A 49 3.89 5.90 10.56
CA LEU A 49 3.55 5.62 9.18
C LEU A 49 2.44 4.58 9.11
N LEU A 50 1.30 4.95 8.54
CA LEU A 50 0.24 4.02 8.15
C LEU A 50 0.47 3.59 6.71
N VAL A 51 0.50 2.27 6.47
CA VAL A 51 0.54 1.67 5.13
C VAL A 51 -0.66 0.75 4.96
N ILE A 52 -1.47 0.98 3.94
CA ILE A 52 -2.58 0.11 3.57
C ILE A 52 -2.23 -0.50 2.22
N THR A 53 -2.14 -1.83 2.17
CA THR A 53 -1.72 -2.57 0.97
C THR A 53 -2.40 -3.93 0.87
N GLY A 54 -2.30 -4.57 -0.28
CA GLY A 54 -2.63 -5.97 -0.51
C GLY A 54 -1.49 -6.66 -1.26
N GLU A 55 -1.58 -7.98 -1.45
CA GLU A 55 -0.54 -8.77 -2.14
C GLU A 55 -0.47 -8.43 -3.63
N PHE A 56 -1.61 -8.14 -4.24
CA PHE A 56 -1.78 -7.80 -5.66
C PHE A 56 -3.09 -7.02 -5.86
N GLY A 57 -3.28 -6.49 -7.06
CA GLY A 57 -4.52 -5.85 -7.45
C GLY A 57 -5.60 -6.84 -7.91
N ARG A 58 -6.69 -6.29 -8.42
CA ARG A 58 -7.82 -7.05 -8.95
C ARG A 58 -8.06 -6.72 -10.42
N THR A 59 -8.61 -7.68 -11.17
CA THR A 59 -8.92 -7.51 -12.59
C THR A 59 -9.78 -6.27 -12.82
N PRO A 60 -9.49 -5.46 -13.88
CA PRO A 60 -10.32 -4.30 -14.22
C PRO A 60 -11.77 -4.67 -14.55
N ARG A 61 -11.97 -5.87 -15.10
CA ARG A 61 -13.30 -6.40 -15.47
C ARG A 61 -13.89 -7.23 -14.34
N ILE A 62 -15.16 -7.05 -14.12
CA ILE A 62 -15.97 -7.93 -13.27
C ILE A 62 -16.19 -9.23 -14.02
N ASN A 63 -15.99 -10.36 -13.34
CA ASN A 63 -16.21 -11.68 -13.90
C ASN A 63 -17.71 -12.05 -13.91
N LYS A 64 -18.05 -13.19 -14.53
CA LYS A 64 -19.44 -13.65 -14.65
C LYS A 64 -20.16 -13.92 -13.32
N ASN A 65 -19.40 -14.02 -12.23
CA ASN A 65 -19.93 -14.26 -10.89
C ASN A 65 -20.11 -12.95 -10.08
N GLY A 66 -19.85 -11.79 -10.68
CA GLY A 66 -19.95 -10.49 -10.04
C GLY A 66 -18.76 -10.13 -9.16
N GLY A 67 -17.66 -10.87 -9.28
CA GLY A 67 -16.42 -10.63 -8.54
C GLY A 67 -15.30 -10.11 -9.42
N ARG A 68 -14.12 -9.93 -8.83
CA ARG A 68 -12.86 -9.62 -9.52
C ARG A 68 -11.81 -10.66 -9.16
N ASP A 69 -11.06 -11.11 -10.14
CA ASP A 69 -10.00 -12.09 -9.95
C ASP A 69 -8.67 -11.42 -9.64
N HIS A 70 -7.66 -12.20 -9.28
CA HIS A 70 -6.31 -11.73 -8.97
C HIS A 70 -5.65 -11.08 -10.19
N TRP A 71 -4.95 -9.97 -9.99
CA TRP A 71 -4.29 -9.23 -11.06
C TRP A 71 -2.95 -8.66 -10.60
N GLY A 72 -1.86 -9.37 -10.93
CA GLY A 72 -0.52 -9.02 -10.49
C GLY A 72 0.11 -7.80 -11.18
N ASN A 73 -0.51 -7.28 -12.25
CA ASN A 73 0.07 -6.17 -13.01
C ASN A 73 -0.05 -4.80 -12.33
N LEU A 74 -1.00 -4.65 -11.44
CA LEU A 74 -1.27 -3.40 -10.71
C LEU A 74 -1.69 -3.73 -9.28
N CYS A 75 -1.21 -2.92 -8.35
CA CYS A 75 -1.69 -2.88 -6.98
C CYS A 75 -1.78 -1.42 -6.54
N THR A 76 -2.85 -1.07 -5.83
CA THR A 76 -2.99 0.23 -5.21
C THR A 76 -2.66 0.10 -3.73
N LEU A 77 -1.84 1.04 -3.23
CA LEU A 77 -1.57 1.15 -1.80
C LEU A 77 -1.70 2.61 -1.36
N ALA A 78 -1.87 2.80 -0.07
CA ALA A 78 -1.95 4.12 0.53
C ALA A 78 -0.93 4.27 1.65
N PHE A 79 -0.34 5.47 1.73
CA PHE A 79 0.54 5.89 2.80
C PHE A 79 -0.06 7.07 3.52
N SER A 80 0.13 7.16 4.83
CA SER A 80 -0.19 8.35 5.61
C SER A 80 0.80 8.53 6.76
N GLY A 81 1.37 9.72 6.87
CA GLY A 81 2.34 10.06 7.92
C GLY A 81 3.78 9.66 7.60
N GLY A 82 4.57 9.39 8.64
CA GLY A 82 5.99 9.01 8.52
C GLY A 82 6.90 10.11 7.94
N GLY A 83 6.50 11.38 8.01
CA GLY A 83 7.24 12.50 7.42
C GLY A 83 7.18 12.57 5.89
N LEU A 84 6.36 11.72 5.26
CA LEU A 84 6.22 11.69 3.80
C LEU A 84 5.36 12.84 3.29
N LYS A 85 5.61 13.29 2.05
CA LYS A 85 4.77 14.29 1.37
C LYS A 85 3.41 13.71 1.02
N MET A 86 2.38 14.12 1.75
CA MET A 86 1.01 13.65 1.59
C MET A 86 0.20 14.46 0.55
N GLY A 87 -1.02 13.99 0.26
CA GLY A 87 -1.97 14.70 -0.61
C GLY A 87 -1.69 14.55 -2.11
N GLN A 88 -0.98 13.52 -2.52
CA GLN A 88 -0.65 13.26 -3.91
C GLN A 88 -0.98 11.83 -4.34
N VAL A 89 -1.07 11.62 -5.63
CA VAL A 89 -1.19 10.30 -6.26
C VAL A 89 0.06 10.06 -7.09
N VAL A 90 0.78 8.98 -6.79
CA VAL A 90 1.99 8.58 -7.50
C VAL A 90 1.69 7.38 -8.39
N GLY A 91 2.07 7.47 -9.64
CA GLY A 91 1.78 6.46 -10.64
C GLY A 91 0.36 6.56 -11.22
N ARG A 92 0.16 5.90 -12.34
CA ARG A 92 -1.13 5.80 -13.03
C ARG A 92 -1.22 4.53 -13.85
N SER A 93 -2.43 4.02 -14.01
CA SER A 93 -2.74 2.95 -14.96
C SER A 93 -3.02 3.48 -16.35
N ASP A 94 -3.04 2.58 -17.32
CA ASP A 94 -3.60 2.83 -18.64
C ASP A 94 -5.12 3.08 -18.55
N ARG A 95 -5.72 3.47 -19.67
CA ARG A 95 -7.15 3.78 -19.74
C ARG A 95 -8.05 2.60 -19.39
N THR A 96 -7.55 1.38 -19.47
CA THR A 96 -8.30 0.16 -19.16
C THR A 96 -8.11 -0.33 -17.72
N GLY A 97 -7.21 0.29 -16.95
CA GLY A 97 -6.83 -0.17 -15.61
C GLY A 97 -6.09 -1.50 -15.60
N SER A 98 -5.48 -1.89 -16.73
CA SER A 98 -4.88 -3.21 -16.91
C SER A 98 -3.38 -3.25 -16.69
N ARG A 99 -2.68 -2.15 -16.97
CA ARG A 99 -1.22 -2.05 -16.92
C ARG A 99 -0.78 -0.67 -16.42
N PRO A 100 0.42 -0.54 -15.87
CA PRO A 100 0.97 0.78 -15.55
C PRO A 100 1.19 1.57 -16.86
N ALA A 101 0.84 2.84 -16.84
CA ALA A 101 1.12 3.82 -17.90
C ALA A 101 2.20 4.84 -17.49
N SER A 102 2.53 4.92 -16.21
CA SER A 102 3.73 5.59 -15.68
C SER A 102 4.84 4.56 -15.46
N GLN A 103 6.02 5.05 -15.04
CA GLN A 103 7.09 4.19 -14.55
C GLN A 103 6.55 3.29 -13.42
N PRO A 104 6.64 1.96 -13.53
CA PRO A 104 6.19 1.07 -12.47
C PRO A 104 7.00 1.27 -11.18
N ILE A 105 6.31 1.22 -10.05
CA ILE A 105 6.93 1.20 -8.72
C ILE A 105 7.02 -0.26 -8.28
N SER A 106 8.23 -0.71 -7.96
CA SER A 106 8.46 -2.07 -7.49
C SER A 106 8.16 -2.23 -6.00
N SER A 107 7.91 -3.46 -5.56
CA SER A 107 7.79 -3.78 -4.12
C SER A 107 9.06 -3.41 -3.33
N SER A 108 10.23 -3.54 -3.95
CA SER A 108 11.49 -3.14 -3.33
C SER A 108 11.57 -1.62 -3.11
N GLN A 109 11.05 -0.80 -4.03
CA GLN A 109 10.95 0.65 -3.83
C GLN A 109 9.96 1.01 -2.72
N VAL A 110 8.85 0.27 -2.62
CA VAL A 110 7.90 0.44 -1.50
C VAL A 110 8.57 0.15 -0.16
N LEU A 111 9.28 -0.97 -0.05
CA LEU A 111 10.02 -1.32 1.16
C LEU A 111 11.12 -0.29 1.46
N SER A 112 11.87 0.14 0.45
CA SER A 112 12.88 1.19 0.61
C SER A 112 12.25 2.50 1.11
N THR A 113 11.07 2.88 0.61
CA THR A 113 10.33 4.06 1.10
C THR A 113 9.98 3.93 2.57
N ILE A 114 9.49 2.78 3.00
CA ILE A 114 9.18 2.51 4.41
C ILE A 114 10.44 2.61 5.27
N MET A 115 11.53 2.01 4.83
CA MET A 115 12.81 2.06 5.56
C MET A 115 13.35 3.49 5.69
N HIS A 116 13.30 4.27 4.60
CA HIS A 116 13.73 5.68 4.61
C HIS A 116 12.85 6.57 5.49
N SER A 117 11.57 6.23 5.63
CA SER A 117 10.65 6.96 6.52
C SER A 117 10.88 6.64 8.01
N LEU A 118 11.30 5.41 8.33
CA LEU A 118 11.38 4.93 9.72
C LEU A 118 12.78 5.04 10.33
N PHE A 119 13.83 5.02 9.51
CA PHE A 119 15.21 4.90 9.98
C PHE A 119 16.13 5.95 9.37
N ASP A 120 17.12 6.37 10.14
CA ASP A 120 18.30 7.04 9.59
C ASP A 120 19.18 5.99 8.90
N LEU A 121 19.09 5.96 7.57
CA LEU A 121 19.82 4.96 6.78
C LEU A 121 21.34 5.18 6.78
N GLY A 122 21.80 6.41 7.07
CA GLY A 122 23.22 6.68 7.28
C GLY A 122 23.74 5.91 8.49
N GLN A 123 22.97 5.92 9.58
CA GLN A 123 23.30 5.18 10.80
C GLN A 123 23.16 3.67 10.60
N LEU A 124 22.13 3.22 9.88
CA LEU A 124 21.94 1.78 9.61
C LEU A 124 23.09 1.16 8.80
N ARG A 125 23.61 1.89 7.80
CA ARG A 125 24.68 1.40 6.91
C ARG A 125 26.01 1.14 7.61
N ILE A 126 26.25 1.75 8.76
CA ILE A 126 27.48 1.55 9.55
C ILE A 126 27.32 0.46 10.64
N GLN A 127 26.13 -0.11 10.80
CA GLN A 127 25.92 -1.21 11.74
C GLN A 127 26.41 -2.54 11.13
N ALA A 128 27.34 -3.18 11.82
CA ALA A 128 28.01 -4.40 11.34
C ALA A 128 27.11 -5.64 11.26
N ASP A 129 25.97 -5.63 11.94
CA ASP A 129 25.08 -6.79 12.11
C ASP A 129 23.75 -6.66 11.34
N LEU A 130 23.68 -5.79 10.33
CA LEU A 130 22.47 -5.67 9.54
C LEU A 130 22.25 -6.94 8.70
N PRO A 131 21.06 -7.58 8.75
CA PRO A 131 20.75 -8.71 7.89
C PRO A 131 20.95 -8.35 6.40
N LYS A 132 21.59 -9.22 5.64
CA LYS A 132 21.93 -8.97 4.23
C LYS A 132 20.75 -8.58 3.35
N ASP A 133 19.58 -9.16 3.61
CA ASP A 133 18.36 -8.83 2.87
C ASP A 133 17.90 -7.39 3.13
N LEU A 134 18.01 -6.92 4.37
CA LEU A 134 17.74 -5.52 4.71
C LEU A 134 18.81 -4.58 4.14
N GLU A 135 20.07 -4.97 4.19
CA GLU A 135 21.16 -4.22 3.58
C GLU A 135 20.91 -3.99 2.08
N GLN A 136 20.50 -5.01 1.34
CA GLN A 136 20.17 -4.88 -0.08
C GLN A 136 19.02 -3.92 -0.34
N ILE A 137 17.96 -3.95 0.46
CA ILE A 137 16.83 -3.03 0.35
C ILE A 137 17.25 -1.59 0.67
N VAL A 138 18.04 -1.41 1.71
CA VAL A 138 18.50 -0.11 2.21
C VAL A 138 19.55 0.52 1.32
N VAL A 139 20.47 -0.29 0.77
CA VAL A 139 21.63 0.23 0.00
C VAL A 139 21.34 0.33 -1.49
N ASN A 140 20.66 -0.67 -2.06
CA ASN A 140 20.57 -0.84 -3.51
C ASN A 140 19.25 -0.32 -4.11
N GLN A 141 18.26 -0.01 -3.28
CA GLN A 141 16.97 0.49 -3.77
C GLN A 141 16.75 1.95 -3.38
N GLN A 142 16.34 2.74 -4.34
CA GLN A 142 15.91 4.11 -4.08
C GLN A 142 14.44 4.10 -3.64
N PRO A 143 14.07 4.94 -2.68
CA PRO A 143 12.67 5.12 -2.31
C PRO A 143 11.88 5.76 -3.45
N ILE A 144 10.57 5.85 -3.30
CA ILE A 144 9.68 6.58 -4.22
C ILE A 144 9.97 8.07 -4.04
N PRO A 145 10.62 8.74 -5.03
CA PRO A 145 11.19 10.08 -4.82
C PRO A 145 10.11 11.15 -4.60
N GLU A 146 8.93 10.96 -5.15
CA GLU A 146 7.81 11.90 -5.01
C GLU A 146 7.31 12.02 -3.57
N LEU A 147 7.61 11.05 -2.71
CA LEU A 147 7.16 11.00 -1.32
C LEU A 147 8.12 11.69 -0.33
N PHE A 148 9.31 12.18 -0.77
CA PHE A 148 10.32 12.85 0.07
C PHE A 148 10.59 14.29 -0.29
#